data_bddc6f819a596623f1022256f5f58454
#
_entry.id   bddc6f819a596623f1022256f5f58454
#
_cell.length_a   1.000
_cell.length_b   1.000
_cell.length_c   1.000
_cell.angle_alpha   90.00
_cell.angle_beta   90.00
_cell.angle_gamma   90.00
#
_symmetry.space_group_name_H-M   'P 1'
#
loop_
_entity.id
_entity.type
_entity.pdbx_description
1 polymer ?
#
loop_
_entity_poly.entity_id
_entity_poly.type
_entity_poly.pdbx_seq_one_letter_code
_entity_poly.pdbx_strand_id
1 'polypeptide(L)'
;MISVNGGDVYGHDTIGAFIEGRNVTLSDFSISKYLVTRDLYFKVMYDDKDVNAWPSRCEYNQTYRGEIMEGEKDSLRPVESVSWFDAVYFCNRLSKIKEYEPVYSISDIKRNTVYSIISATVSQDLTKNGYRLPTETEWEYAARGGDVTVEDWNFYYSGADSENAGAAIDSGMDAVGWYNCNAETGVTTRRIPSTMHGSHQVGLKKPNRLGVYDMSGGIFEWCWDWEHAISTGSTLDPVGPDSGGKKVLRGGSWLHGWAIYCGVRLRLSSEPQTSTDYYGFRIARSK
;
A
#
# COMPACT_ATOMS: atom_id res chain seq x y z
N MET A 1 9.28 9.06 7.55
CA MET A 1 9.88 7.78 7.10
C MET A 1 10.35 7.01 8.31
N ILE A 2 10.17 5.70 8.29
CA ILE A 2 10.71 4.73 9.26
C ILE A 2 11.90 4.05 8.59
N SER A 3 13.03 3.98 9.31
CA SER A 3 14.21 3.26 8.84
C SER A 3 14.01 1.76 9.07
N VAL A 4 14.24 0.97 8.04
CA VAL A 4 14.16 -0.49 8.07
C VAL A 4 15.57 -1.01 7.79
N ASN A 5 16.09 -1.80 8.73
CA ASN A 5 17.32 -2.54 8.49
C ASN A 5 16.99 -3.74 7.62
N GLY A 6 17.67 -3.88 6.52
CA GLY A 6 17.56 -5.04 5.66
C GLY A 6 18.10 -6.30 6.33
N GLY A 7 18.10 -7.39 5.62
CA GLY A 7 18.62 -8.65 6.14
C GLY A 7 18.26 -9.83 5.26
N ASP A 8 18.72 -11.01 5.68
CA ASP A 8 18.45 -12.26 4.98
C ASP A 8 17.14 -12.89 5.47
N VAL A 9 16.29 -13.29 4.54
CA VAL A 9 15.05 -14.00 4.80
C VAL A 9 15.08 -15.33 4.09
N TYR A 10 14.98 -16.40 4.85
CA TYR A 10 14.77 -17.77 4.34
C TYR A 10 13.28 -18.03 4.30
N GLY A 11 12.71 -18.01 3.11
CA GLY A 11 11.27 -18.16 2.92
C GLY A 11 10.75 -19.52 3.34
N HIS A 12 9.61 -19.54 4.00
CA HIS A 12 8.97 -20.76 4.50
C HIS A 12 7.44 -20.76 4.30
N ASP A 13 6.91 -19.71 3.65
CA ASP A 13 5.48 -19.58 3.40
C ASP A 13 5.04 -20.34 2.14
N THR A 14 3.76 -20.61 2.03
CA THR A 14 3.17 -21.18 0.81
C THR A 14 2.77 -20.11 -0.20
N ILE A 15 2.60 -18.86 0.24
CA ILE A 15 2.20 -17.70 -0.57
C ILE A 15 2.96 -16.45 -0.10
N GLY A 16 2.91 -15.38 -0.89
CA GLY A 16 3.56 -14.11 -0.57
C GLY A 16 4.93 -13.97 -1.19
N ALA A 17 5.72 -13.03 -0.69
CA ALA A 17 7.07 -12.74 -1.20
C ALA A 17 8.14 -13.69 -0.64
N PHE A 18 7.88 -14.37 0.48
CA PHE A 18 8.84 -15.23 1.18
C PHE A 18 8.40 -16.70 1.18
N ILE A 19 8.15 -17.23 -0.01
CA ILE A 19 7.74 -18.64 -0.19
C ILE A 19 8.87 -19.61 0.14
N GLU A 20 8.51 -20.83 0.51
CA GLU A 20 9.46 -21.91 0.78
C GLU A 20 10.44 -22.09 -0.38
N GLY A 21 11.73 -22.21 -0.06
CA GLY A 21 12.82 -22.34 -1.02
C GLY A 21 13.26 -21.04 -1.71
N ARG A 22 12.69 -19.89 -1.36
CA ARG A 22 13.19 -18.58 -1.78
C ARG A 22 14.01 -17.94 -0.67
N ASN A 23 15.26 -17.57 -0.96
CA ASN A 23 16.14 -16.83 -0.06
C ASN A 23 16.28 -15.39 -0.57
N VAL A 24 15.92 -14.43 0.25
CA VAL A 24 15.96 -13.02 -0.12
C VAL A 24 16.92 -12.28 0.79
N THR A 25 17.84 -11.52 0.21
CA THR A 25 18.62 -10.51 0.92
C THR A 25 18.06 -9.15 0.58
N LEU A 26 17.68 -8.35 1.58
CA LEU A 26 17.25 -6.96 1.42
C LEU A 26 18.30 -6.01 1.94
N SER A 27 18.62 -5.00 1.17
CA SER A 27 19.36 -3.82 1.62
C SER A 27 18.53 -2.97 2.57
N ASP A 28 19.19 -2.11 3.33
CA ASP A 28 18.52 -1.11 4.16
C ASP A 28 17.68 -0.15 3.33
N PHE A 29 16.48 0.15 3.80
CA PHE A 29 15.58 1.11 3.15
C PHE A 29 14.81 1.93 4.17
N SER A 30 14.03 2.87 3.71
CA SER A 30 13.06 3.59 4.53
C SER A 30 11.67 3.47 3.93
N ILE A 31 10.66 3.33 4.79
CA ILE A 31 9.25 3.26 4.37
C ILE A 31 8.45 4.32 5.11
N SER A 32 7.39 4.86 4.48
CA SER A 32 6.53 5.83 5.16
C SER A 32 5.76 5.19 6.31
N LYS A 33 5.66 5.92 7.42
CA LYS A 33 4.92 5.50 8.61
C LYS A 33 3.45 5.24 8.32
N TYR A 34 2.88 6.03 7.43
CA TYR A 34 1.49 6.00 7.00
C TYR A 34 1.39 5.88 5.48
N LEU A 35 0.22 5.54 4.98
CA LEU A 35 -0.19 5.75 3.60
C LEU A 35 -0.03 7.24 3.22
N VAL A 36 0.15 7.53 1.94
CA VAL A 36 0.09 8.91 1.45
C VAL A 36 -1.32 9.44 1.69
N THR A 37 -1.43 10.53 2.46
CA THR A 37 -2.72 11.14 2.79
C THR A 37 -3.20 12.08 1.68
N ARG A 38 -4.50 12.37 1.66
CA ARG A 38 -5.12 13.35 0.75
C ARG A 38 -4.42 14.71 0.84
N ASP A 39 -4.13 15.19 2.07
CA ASP A 39 -3.41 16.45 2.30
C ASP A 39 -1.99 16.44 1.73
N LEU A 40 -1.23 15.36 1.97
CA LEU A 40 0.13 15.25 1.44
C LEU A 40 0.10 15.17 -0.09
N TYR A 41 -0.82 14.39 -0.67
CA TYR A 41 -0.97 14.29 -2.12
C TYR A 41 -1.31 15.65 -2.73
N PHE A 42 -2.29 16.34 -2.16
CA PHE A 42 -2.67 17.69 -2.59
C PHE A 42 -1.48 18.64 -2.56
N LYS A 43 -0.75 18.74 -1.44
CA LYS A 43 0.41 19.64 -1.28
C LYS A 43 1.53 19.39 -2.29
N VAL A 44 1.67 18.16 -2.77
CA VAL A 44 2.68 17.79 -3.77
C VAL A 44 2.21 18.05 -5.19
N MET A 45 0.89 17.99 -5.44
CA MET A 45 0.33 17.98 -6.79
C MET A 45 -0.40 19.29 -7.19
N TYR A 46 -0.76 20.15 -6.23
CA TYR A 46 -1.73 21.25 -6.42
C TYR A 46 -1.30 22.30 -7.45
N ASP A 47 0.00 22.50 -7.67
CA ASP A 47 0.56 23.49 -8.60
C ASP A 47 0.80 22.92 -10.01
N ASP A 48 0.49 21.64 -10.22
CA ASP A 48 0.58 21.00 -11.52
C ASP A 48 -0.80 20.98 -12.20
N LYS A 49 -1.01 21.90 -13.12
CA LYS A 49 -2.29 22.07 -13.84
C LYS A 49 -2.73 20.86 -14.66
N ASP A 50 -1.79 19.96 -14.95
CA ASP A 50 -2.04 18.76 -15.74
C ASP A 50 -2.29 17.53 -14.87
N VAL A 51 -2.52 17.72 -13.56
CA VAL A 51 -2.77 16.62 -12.60
C VAL A 51 -4.02 16.89 -11.78
N ASN A 52 -4.78 15.84 -11.51
CA ASN A 52 -5.86 15.91 -10.51
C ASN A 52 -5.24 15.87 -9.10
N ALA A 53 -5.10 17.03 -8.47
CA ALA A 53 -4.53 17.13 -7.12
C ALA A 53 -5.48 16.61 -6.02
N TRP A 54 -6.74 16.35 -6.33
CA TRP A 54 -7.75 15.80 -5.41
C TRP A 54 -8.51 14.64 -6.05
N PRO A 55 -7.86 13.49 -6.30
CA PRO A 55 -8.43 12.38 -7.03
C PRO A 55 -9.47 11.58 -6.25
N SER A 56 -9.46 11.68 -4.92
CA SER A 56 -10.24 10.84 -4.01
C SER A 56 -11.75 10.94 -4.26
N ARG A 57 -12.39 9.78 -4.40
CA ARG A 57 -13.80 9.66 -4.82
C ARG A 57 -14.70 8.95 -3.82
N CYS A 58 -14.19 8.59 -2.64
CA CYS A 58 -14.97 7.88 -1.64
C CYS A 58 -16.29 8.59 -1.32
N GLU A 59 -16.35 9.92 -1.51
CA GLU A 59 -17.52 10.75 -1.33
C GLU A 59 -18.59 10.62 -2.43
N TYR A 60 -18.25 10.05 -3.61
CA TYR A 60 -19.13 10.02 -4.78
C TYR A 60 -19.85 8.69 -4.99
N ASN A 61 -19.53 7.67 -4.23
CA ASN A 61 -20.24 6.41 -4.31
C ASN A 61 -21.57 6.54 -3.51
N GLN A 62 -22.70 6.52 -4.21
CA GLN A 62 -24.03 6.62 -3.58
C GLN A 62 -24.33 5.49 -2.58
N THR A 63 -23.58 4.38 -2.66
CA THR A 63 -23.73 3.21 -1.79
C THR A 63 -22.81 3.29 -0.58
N TYR A 64 -21.60 3.88 -0.74
CA TYR A 64 -20.58 3.99 0.31
C TYR A 64 -20.02 5.43 0.25
N ARG A 65 -20.49 6.31 1.13
CA ARG A 65 -20.09 7.72 1.11
C ARG A 65 -18.81 8.01 1.87
N GLY A 66 -18.34 7.06 2.71
CA GLY A 66 -17.17 7.25 3.55
C GLY A 66 -17.29 8.48 4.44
N GLU A 67 -18.45 8.69 5.06
CA GLU A 67 -18.67 9.80 5.98
C GLU A 67 -17.57 9.85 7.04
N ILE A 68 -17.20 11.05 7.43
CA ILE A 68 -16.13 11.27 8.40
C ILE A 68 -16.67 10.94 9.79
N MET A 69 -15.98 10.04 10.49
CA MET A 69 -16.29 9.75 11.90
C MET A 69 -15.95 10.95 12.78
N GLU A 70 -16.66 11.07 13.87
CA GLU A 70 -16.38 12.11 14.86
C GLU A 70 -14.92 12.06 15.32
N GLY A 71 -14.22 13.18 15.22
CA GLY A 71 -12.80 13.32 15.56
C GLY A 71 -11.82 12.99 14.42
N GLU A 72 -12.26 12.40 13.30
CA GLU A 72 -11.42 12.20 12.12
C GLU A 72 -11.28 13.47 11.27
N LYS A 73 -10.18 13.54 10.53
CA LYS A 73 -9.94 14.58 9.53
C LYS A 73 -9.89 13.95 8.14
N ASP A 74 -10.76 14.39 7.26
CA ASP A 74 -10.81 13.92 5.87
C ASP A 74 -9.47 14.06 5.16
N SER A 75 -8.79 15.18 5.38
CA SER A 75 -7.46 15.44 4.81
C SER A 75 -6.38 14.44 5.23
N LEU A 76 -6.56 13.73 6.35
CA LEU A 76 -5.66 12.70 6.85
C LEU A 76 -6.08 11.27 6.46
N ARG A 77 -7.17 11.09 5.72
CA ARG A 77 -7.47 9.81 5.08
C ARG A 77 -6.44 9.50 4.00
N PRO A 78 -6.19 8.23 3.68
CA PRO A 78 -5.32 7.89 2.57
C PRO A 78 -5.87 8.45 1.26
N VAL A 79 -5.00 8.91 0.39
CA VAL A 79 -5.37 9.22 -1.00
C VAL A 79 -5.73 7.92 -1.70
N GLU A 80 -6.86 7.91 -2.40
CA GLU A 80 -7.32 6.80 -3.24
C GLU A 80 -7.76 7.32 -4.61
N SER A 81 -8.22 6.44 -5.48
CA SER A 81 -8.56 6.76 -6.88
C SER A 81 -7.35 7.26 -7.68
N VAL A 82 -6.18 6.76 -7.35
CA VAL A 82 -4.91 7.00 -8.04
C VAL A 82 -4.46 5.77 -8.79
N SER A 83 -3.99 5.94 -10.02
CA SER A 83 -3.35 4.88 -10.79
C SER A 83 -1.93 4.61 -10.28
N TRP A 84 -1.34 3.50 -10.69
CA TRP A 84 0.07 3.24 -10.43
C TRP A 84 0.97 4.32 -11.04
N PHE A 85 0.61 4.83 -12.23
CA PHE A 85 1.34 5.92 -12.87
C PHE A 85 1.25 7.23 -12.09
N ASP A 86 0.08 7.55 -11.51
CA ASP A 86 -0.08 8.73 -10.64
C ASP A 86 0.81 8.62 -9.40
N ALA A 87 0.92 7.41 -8.83
CA ALA A 87 1.75 7.16 -7.66
C ALA A 87 3.25 7.33 -7.94
N VAL A 88 3.77 6.83 -9.08
CA VAL A 88 5.18 7.03 -9.44
C VAL A 88 5.46 8.49 -9.82
N TYR A 89 4.52 9.17 -10.46
CA TYR A 89 4.62 10.59 -10.77
C TYR A 89 4.69 11.44 -9.49
N PHE A 90 3.82 11.14 -8.51
CA PHE A 90 3.87 11.75 -7.19
C PHE A 90 5.23 11.57 -6.51
N CYS A 91 5.80 10.37 -6.53
CA CYS A 91 7.12 10.09 -5.93
C CYS A 91 8.20 11.00 -6.52
N ASN A 92 8.23 11.17 -7.83
CA ASN A 92 9.18 12.07 -8.49
C ASN A 92 8.97 13.55 -8.12
N ARG A 93 7.72 13.99 -8.04
CA ARG A 93 7.42 15.37 -7.62
C ARG A 93 7.84 15.62 -6.18
N LEU A 94 7.50 14.71 -5.26
CA LEU A 94 7.92 14.80 -3.86
C LEU A 94 9.44 14.80 -3.74
N SER A 95 10.14 13.98 -4.52
CA SER A 95 11.61 13.96 -4.55
C SER A 95 12.18 15.35 -4.92
N LYS A 96 11.66 15.95 -5.99
CA LYS A 96 12.09 17.30 -6.41
C LYS A 96 11.82 18.37 -5.36
N ILE A 97 10.62 18.36 -4.73
CA ILE A 97 10.27 19.29 -3.64
C ILE A 97 11.22 19.14 -2.43
N LYS A 98 11.71 17.92 -2.20
CA LYS A 98 12.63 17.60 -1.09
C LYS A 98 14.12 17.64 -1.51
N GLU A 99 14.41 18.12 -2.70
CA GLU A 99 15.76 18.25 -3.25
C GLU A 99 16.51 16.91 -3.34
N TYR A 100 15.75 15.82 -3.58
CA TYR A 100 16.31 14.50 -3.88
C TYR A 100 16.28 14.22 -5.38
N GLU A 101 17.17 13.36 -5.85
CA GLU A 101 17.20 12.89 -7.23
C GLU A 101 16.03 11.93 -7.49
N PRO A 102 15.11 12.25 -8.42
CA PRO A 102 14.01 11.36 -8.76
C PRO A 102 14.48 9.97 -9.19
N VAL A 103 13.81 8.94 -8.67
CA VAL A 103 14.12 7.53 -8.98
C VAL A 103 13.58 7.13 -10.36
N TYR A 104 12.48 7.74 -10.80
CA TYR A 104 11.81 7.34 -12.03
C TYR A 104 12.11 8.27 -13.20
N SER A 105 12.35 7.68 -14.37
CA SER A 105 12.23 8.36 -15.67
C SER A 105 10.83 8.09 -16.21
N ILE A 106 10.06 9.13 -16.53
CA ILE A 106 8.67 9.04 -16.97
C ILE A 106 8.52 9.81 -18.27
N SER A 107 8.11 9.15 -19.35
CA SER A 107 7.84 9.76 -20.67
C SER A 107 6.52 9.25 -21.24
N ASP A 108 6.12 9.81 -22.39
CA ASP A 108 4.92 9.40 -23.16
C ASP A 108 3.63 9.39 -22.34
N ILE A 109 3.49 10.36 -21.43
CA ILE A 109 2.39 10.44 -20.49
C ILE A 109 1.08 10.71 -21.24
N LYS A 110 0.09 9.83 -21.04
CA LYS A 110 -1.30 10.02 -21.48
C LYS A 110 -2.21 10.10 -20.27
N ARG A 111 -3.14 11.07 -20.33
CA ARG A 111 -4.12 11.32 -19.25
C ARG A 111 -5.55 11.13 -19.76
N ASN A 112 -6.43 10.78 -18.86
CA ASN A 112 -7.89 10.79 -19.11
C ASN A 112 -8.48 12.20 -18.89
N THR A 113 -9.79 12.32 -19.05
CA THR A 113 -10.52 13.59 -18.92
C THR A 113 -10.55 14.18 -17.51
N VAL A 114 -10.19 13.38 -16.49
CA VAL A 114 -10.05 13.81 -15.09
C VAL A 114 -8.59 13.95 -14.66
N TYR A 115 -7.67 14.02 -15.62
CA TYR A 115 -6.23 14.23 -15.42
C TYR A 115 -5.49 13.10 -14.67
N SER A 116 -6.08 11.92 -14.53
CA SER A 116 -5.36 10.73 -14.07
C SER A 116 -4.49 10.17 -15.20
N ILE A 117 -3.28 9.75 -14.87
CA ILE A 117 -2.36 9.15 -15.85
C ILE A 117 -2.79 7.72 -16.14
N ILE A 118 -3.14 7.46 -17.40
CA ILE A 118 -3.62 6.15 -17.86
C ILE A 118 -2.57 5.35 -18.65
N SER A 119 -1.46 5.99 -19.03
CA SER A 119 -0.34 5.34 -19.70
C SER A 119 0.90 6.22 -19.61
N ALA A 120 2.05 5.62 -19.41
CA ALA A 120 3.36 6.25 -19.54
C ALA A 120 4.42 5.16 -19.75
N THR A 121 5.57 5.55 -20.30
CA THR A 121 6.80 4.76 -20.27
C THR A 121 7.53 5.10 -18.97
N VAL A 122 7.78 4.10 -18.12
CA VAL A 122 8.40 4.30 -16.80
C VAL A 122 9.58 3.33 -16.64
N SER A 123 10.73 3.88 -16.25
CA SER A 123 11.87 3.10 -15.76
C SER A 123 12.34 3.63 -14.41
N GLN A 124 13.07 2.81 -13.65
CA GLN A 124 13.62 3.21 -12.34
C GLN A 124 15.14 3.12 -12.33
N ASP A 125 15.75 3.99 -11.54
CA ASP A 125 17.17 3.97 -11.18
C ASP A 125 17.30 3.99 -9.65
N LEU A 126 17.53 2.82 -9.05
CA LEU A 126 17.64 2.65 -7.61
C LEU A 126 18.94 3.19 -7.01
N THR A 127 19.88 3.67 -7.83
CA THR A 127 21.07 4.41 -7.35
C THR A 127 20.71 5.83 -6.90
N LYS A 128 19.52 6.33 -7.30
CA LYS A 128 18.99 7.63 -6.89
C LYS A 128 18.39 7.57 -5.48
N ASN A 129 18.48 8.72 -4.79
CA ASN A 129 18.07 8.83 -3.39
C ASN A 129 16.64 9.36 -3.18
N GLY A 130 15.85 9.46 -4.24
CA GLY A 130 14.48 9.98 -4.20
C GLY A 130 13.45 9.02 -3.61
N TYR A 131 12.22 9.51 -3.52
CA TYR A 131 11.09 8.69 -3.12
C TYR A 131 10.63 7.77 -4.26
N ARG A 132 10.15 6.61 -3.89
CA ARG A 132 9.64 5.58 -4.79
C ARG A 132 8.53 4.75 -4.15
N LEU A 133 7.85 3.92 -4.90
CA LEU A 133 7.03 2.85 -4.35
C LEU A 133 7.93 1.80 -3.70
N PRO A 134 7.49 1.13 -2.64
CA PRO A 134 8.18 -0.07 -2.16
C PRO A 134 8.13 -1.16 -3.23
N THR A 135 9.14 -2.02 -3.28
CA THR A 135 8.99 -3.31 -3.95
C THR A 135 8.02 -4.18 -3.15
N GLU A 136 7.44 -5.19 -3.77
CA GLU A 136 6.56 -6.12 -3.09
C GLU A 136 7.25 -6.79 -1.89
N THR A 137 8.51 -7.13 -2.06
CA THR A 137 9.31 -7.79 -1.02
C THR A 137 9.61 -6.83 0.14
N GLU A 138 9.97 -5.58 -0.13
CA GLU A 138 10.14 -4.55 0.91
C GLU A 138 8.85 -4.28 1.65
N TRP A 139 7.72 -4.23 0.92
CA TRP A 139 6.40 -4.03 1.52
C TRP A 139 6.08 -5.16 2.52
N GLU A 140 6.22 -6.42 2.10
CA GLU A 140 5.91 -7.56 2.98
C GLU A 140 6.88 -7.66 4.15
N TYR A 141 8.19 -7.40 3.95
CA TYR A 141 9.18 -7.37 5.02
C TYR A 141 8.82 -6.32 6.09
N ALA A 142 8.47 -5.11 5.65
CA ALA A 142 8.04 -4.05 6.56
C ALA A 142 6.69 -4.37 7.25
N ALA A 143 5.74 -4.99 6.54
CA ALA A 143 4.46 -5.41 7.09
C ALA A 143 4.62 -6.45 8.21
N ARG A 144 5.61 -7.34 8.09
CA ARG A 144 5.97 -8.35 9.10
C ARG A 144 6.81 -7.80 10.26
N GLY A 145 7.06 -6.49 10.29
CA GLY A 145 7.82 -5.86 11.38
C GLY A 145 9.32 -5.82 11.21
N GLY A 146 9.88 -6.25 10.06
CA GLY A 146 11.27 -6.06 9.67
C GLY A 146 12.32 -6.83 10.50
N ASP A 147 11.91 -7.88 11.20
CA ASP A 147 12.81 -8.72 12.02
C ASP A 147 12.33 -10.18 12.01
N VAL A 148 13.07 -11.02 11.29
CA VAL A 148 12.76 -12.45 11.12
C VAL A 148 12.96 -13.28 12.38
N THR A 149 13.59 -12.74 13.42
CA THR A 149 13.97 -13.47 14.65
C THR A 149 12.90 -13.42 15.72
N VAL A 150 11.84 -12.60 15.50
CA VAL A 150 10.76 -12.39 16.47
C VAL A 150 9.46 -13.06 16.03
N GLU A 151 8.61 -13.36 16.99
CA GLU A 151 7.32 -14.02 16.77
C GLU A 151 6.43 -13.24 15.82
N ASP A 152 6.41 -11.90 15.93
CA ASP A 152 5.61 -10.99 15.09
C ASP A 152 5.82 -11.20 13.58
N TRP A 153 6.99 -11.73 13.17
CA TRP A 153 7.29 -12.09 11.79
C TRP A 153 6.27 -13.07 11.19
N ASN A 154 5.74 -13.95 12.01
CA ASN A 154 4.81 -14.99 11.58
C ASN A 154 3.34 -14.58 11.68
N PHE A 155 3.04 -13.41 12.23
CA PHE A 155 1.67 -12.94 12.38
C PHE A 155 0.95 -12.87 11.04
N TYR A 156 -0.34 -13.16 11.08
CA TYR A 156 -1.19 -13.13 9.89
C TYR A 156 -1.41 -11.69 9.39
N TYR A 157 -1.60 -10.76 10.32
CA TYR A 157 -1.76 -9.33 10.05
C TYR A 157 -0.53 -8.53 10.49
N SER A 158 -0.39 -7.31 9.97
CA SER A 158 0.71 -6.42 10.35
C SER A 158 0.54 -5.91 11.79
N GLY A 159 1.25 -6.54 12.73
CA GLY A 159 1.23 -6.18 14.15
C GLY A 159 0.21 -6.93 15.00
N ALA A 160 -0.48 -7.93 14.46
CA ALA A 160 -1.33 -8.84 15.22
C ALA A 160 -1.46 -10.20 14.52
N ASP A 161 -1.57 -11.27 15.28
CA ASP A 161 -1.93 -12.57 14.71
C ASP A 161 -3.44 -12.72 14.55
N SER A 162 -3.84 -13.71 13.74
CA SER A 162 -5.24 -14.07 13.58
C SER A 162 -5.70 -14.94 14.76
N GLU A 163 -6.77 -14.55 15.41
CA GLU A 163 -7.40 -15.37 16.45
C GLU A 163 -8.39 -16.38 15.87
N ASN A 164 -8.85 -16.16 14.63
CA ASN A 164 -9.83 -17.01 13.97
C ASN A 164 -9.60 -17.08 12.46
N ALA A 165 -8.51 -17.75 12.07
CA ALA A 165 -8.08 -17.85 10.67
C ALA A 165 -9.21 -18.35 9.77
N GLY A 166 -9.57 -17.54 8.77
CA GLY A 166 -10.66 -17.82 7.82
C GLY A 166 -12.02 -17.25 8.22
N ALA A 167 -12.16 -16.64 9.39
CA ALA A 167 -13.40 -15.96 9.76
C ALA A 167 -13.62 -14.65 9.01
N ALA A 168 -14.87 -14.25 8.89
CA ALA A 168 -15.22 -12.94 8.36
C ALA A 168 -14.80 -11.82 9.31
N ILE A 169 -14.85 -12.06 10.62
CA ILE A 169 -14.48 -11.13 11.69
C ILE A 169 -13.34 -11.75 12.49
N ASP A 170 -12.32 -10.95 12.78
CA ASP A 170 -11.13 -11.36 13.51
C ASP A 170 -10.63 -10.19 14.39
N SER A 171 -10.52 -10.44 15.71
CA SER A 171 -10.13 -9.42 16.68
C SER A 171 -8.68 -8.95 16.50
N GLY A 172 -7.78 -9.80 15.98
CA GLY A 172 -6.44 -9.42 15.58
C GLY A 172 -6.49 -8.38 14.46
N MET A 173 -7.32 -8.61 13.42
CA MET A 173 -7.53 -7.65 12.35
C MET A 173 -8.19 -6.36 12.84
N ASP A 174 -9.17 -6.46 13.74
CA ASP A 174 -9.84 -5.29 14.33
C ASP A 174 -8.88 -4.36 15.06
N ALA A 175 -7.82 -4.92 15.65
CA ALA A 175 -6.83 -4.16 16.38
C ALA A 175 -5.91 -3.32 15.48
N VAL A 176 -5.63 -3.79 14.25
CA VAL A 176 -4.56 -3.24 13.39
C VAL A 176 -5.04 -2.59 12.09
N GLY A 177 -6.29 -2.81 11.68
CA GLY A 177 -6.73 -2.29 10.39
C GLY A 177 -8.24 -2.14 10.21
N TRP A 178 -8.60 -1.56 9.08
CA TRP A 178 -9.96 -1.32 8.63
C TRP A 178 -10.30 -2.23 7.46
N TYR A 179 -11.36 -3.00 7.58
CA TYR A 179 -11.86 -3.91 6.54
C TYR A 179 -13.39 -3.90 6.52
N ASN A 180 -14.01 -4.62 5.63
CA ASN A 180 -15.46 -4.51 5.40
C ASN A 180 -16.34 -4.67 6.65
N CYS A 181 -15.91 -5.49 7.63
CA CYS A 181 -16.74 -5.76 8.82
C CYS A 181 -16.57 -4.72 9.93
N ASN A 182 -15.52 -3.89 9.92
CA ASN A 182 -15.27 -2.86 10.92
C ASN A 182 -15.07 -1.45 10.36
N ALA A 183 -15.10 -1.29 9.04
CA ALA A 183 -14.99 0.03 8.39
C ALA A 183 -16.25 0.90 8.56
N GLU A 184 -17.24 0.38 9.25
CA GLU A 184 -18.41 1.09 9.75
C GLU A 184 -18.48 0.94 11.27
N THR A 185 -18.56 2.05 12.00
CA THR A 185 -18.63 2.01 13.45
C THR A 185 -19.90 1.34 13.96
N GLY A 186 -19.72 0.33 14.81
CA GLY A 186 -20.79 -0.31 15.56
C GLY A 186 -21.46 -1.50 14.87
N VAL A 187 -21.01 -1.91 13.69
CA VAL A 187 -21.57 -3.09 13.00
C VAL A 187 -20.55 -4.23 13.01
N THR A 188 -20.88 -5.28 13.74
CA THR A 188 -20.05 -6.49 13.85
C THR A 188 -20.47 -7.61 12.88
N THR A 189 -21.42 -7.36 11.99
CA THR A 189 -21.98 -8.39 11.13
C THR A 189 -22.29 -7.85 9.75
N ARG A 190 -21.58 -8.39 8.76
CA ARG A 190 -21.92 -8.47 7.33
C ARG A 190 -22.33 -7.16 6.64
N ARG A 191 -21.59 -6.85 5.59
CA ARG A 191 -21.83 -5.90 4.48
C ARG A 191 -23.27 -5.35 4.40
N ILE A 192 -23.53 -4.27 5.08
CA ILE A 192 -24.68 -3.42 4.85
C ILE A 192 -24.12 -2.15 4.19
N PRO A 193 -24.61 -1.75 3.00
CA PRO A 193 -24.25 -0.45 2.43
C PRO A 193 -24.59 0.66 3.43
N SER A 194 -23.60 1.39 3.87
CA SER A 194 -23.75 2.50 4.81
C SER A 194 -22.94 3.69 4.32
N THR A 195 -23.45 4.89 4.61
CA THR A 195 -22.75 6.14 4.31
C THR A 195 -21.43 6.28 5.07
N MET A 196 -21.29 5.55 6.19
CA MET A 196 -20.07 5.54 7.01
C MET A 196 -18.99 4.59 6.49
N HIS A 197 -19.31 3.71 5.53
CA HIS A 197 -18.40 2.71 5.02
C HIS A 197 -17.39 3.32 4.04
N GLY A 198 -16.11 3.24 4.35
CA GLY A 198 -15.06 3.82 3.51
C GLY A 198 -13.68 3.75 4.16
N SER A 199 -12.73 4.49 3.60
CA SER A 199 -11.42 4.65 4.20
C SER A 199 -11.51 5.55 5.45
N HIS A 200 -10.61 5.33 6.40
CA HIS A 200 -10.50 6.10 7.64
C HIS A 200 -9.19 6.87 7.71
N GLN A 201 -9.11 7.86 8.61
CA GLN A 201 -7.86 8.57 8.90
C GLN A 201 -6.74 7.57 9.22
N VAL A 202 -5.56 7.79 8.66
CA VAL A 202 -4.38 6.95 8.90
C VAL A 202 -3.95 6.98 10.37
N GLY A 203 -3.44 5.84 10.86
CA GLY A 203 -2.84 5.75 12.19
C GLY A 203 -3.81 5.66 13.36
N LEU A 204 -5.09 5.38 13.14
CA LEU A 204 -6.07 5.18 14.20
C LEU A 204 -6.02 3.78 14.83
N LYS A 205 -5.48 2.81 14.12
CA LYS A 205 -5.29 1.43 14.60
C LYS A 205 -3.88 1.25 15.16
N LYS A 206 -3.58 0.08 15.74
CA LYS A 206 -2.24 -0.20 16.28
C LYS A 206 -1.20 -0.36 15.16
N PRO A 207 0.02 0.16 15.33
CA PRO A 207 1.11 -0.10 14.38
C PRO A 207 1.69 -1.49 14.59
N ASN A 208 2.48 -1.93 13.62
CA ASN A 208 3.34 -3.07 13.80
C ASN A 208 4.60 -2.70 14.63
N ARG A 209 5.49 -3.66 14.85
CA ARG A 209 6.73 -3.51 15.63
C ARG A 209 7.66 -2.39 15.12
N LEU A 210 7.73 -2.15 13.81
CA LEU A 210 8.47 -1.03 13.23
C LEU A 210 7.84 0.34 13.52
N GLY A 211 6.60 0.38 14.00
CA GLY A 211 5.82 1.61 14.11
C GLY A 211 5.20 2.05 12.78
N VAL A 212 5.05 1.14 11.82
CA VAL A 212 4.33 1.36 10.56
C VAL A 212 2.87 0.99 10.75
N TYR A 213 1.97 1.83 10.27
CA TYR A 213 0.51 1.72 10.44
C TYR A 213 -0.17 1.29 9.16
N ASP A 214 -1.37 0.74 9.32
CA ASP A 214 -2.35 0.51 8.23
C ASP A 214 -1.82 -0.39 7.10
N MET A 215 -0.94 -1.36 7.42
CA MET A 215 -0.43 -2.33 6.43
C MET A 215 -1.33 -3.57 6.31
N SER A 216 -2.39 -3.66 7.10
CA SER A 216 -3.47 -4.62 6.95
C SER A 216 -4.78 -3.87 6.90
N GLY A 217 -5.49 -3.91 5.76
CA GLY A 217 -6.74 -3.18 5.53
C GLY A 217 -6.54 -1.70 5.15
N GLY A 218 -7.61 -0.92 5.31
CA GLY A 218 -7.67 0.46 4.85
C GLY A 218 -7.84 0.55 3.35
N ILE A 219 -6.77 0.66 2.60
CA ILE A 219 -6.78 0.61 1.13
C ILE A 219 -5.65 -0.28 0.62
N PHE A 220 -5.84 -0.91 -0.55
CA PHE A 220 -4.76 -1.61 -1.24
C PHE A 220 -3.67 -0.64 -1.65
N GLU A 221 -2.43 -1.09 -1.58
CA GLU A 221 -1.24 -0.31 -1.83
C GLU A 221 -0.51 -0.77 -3.08
N TRP A 222 -0.32 0.14 -4.03
CA TRP A 222 0.52 -0.11 -5.19
C TRP A 222 1.96 -0.38 -4.78
N CYS A 223 2.52 -1.50 -5.28
CA CYS A 223 3.95 -1.79 -5.27
C CYS A 223 4.59 -1.53 -6.64
N TRP A 224 5.92 -1.46 -6.67
CA TRP A 224 6.66 -1.30 -7.93
C TRP A 224 6.50 -2.47 -8.88
N ASP A 225 6.48 -3.69 -8.36
CA ASP A 225 6.63 -4.93 -9.11
C ASP A 225 5.50 -5.16 -10.10
N TRP A 226 5.84 -5.72 -11.27
CA TRP A 226 4.88 -6.39 -12.10
C TRP A 226 4.48 -7.72 -11.49
N GLU A 227 3.22 -8.09 -11.62
CA GLU A 227 2.73 -9.39 -11.18
C GLU A 227 3.45 -10.52 -11.91
N HIS A 228 3.95 -11.46 -11.14
CA HIS A 228 4.62 -12.66 -11.63
C HIS A 228 4.53 -13.78 -10.60
N ALA A 229 4.77 -15.02 -11.05
CA ALA A 229 4.95 -16.14 -10.13
C ALA A 229 6.27 -15.95 -9.36
N ILE A 230 6.19 -15.97 -8.05
CA ILE A 230 7.39 -15.90 -7.21
C ILE A 230 8.19 -17.20 -7.40
N SER A 231 9.45 -17.08 -7.78
CA SER A 231 10.36 -18.21 -7.97
C SER A 231 11.18 -18.50 -6.71
N THR A 232 11.57 -19.75 -6.56
CA THR A 232 12.55 -20.18 -5.56
C THR A 232 13.97 -19.73 -5.93
N GLY A 233 14.93 -19.94 -5.03
CA GLY A 233 16.34 -19.57 -5.21
C GLY A 233 16.70 -18.29 -4.47
N SER A 234 17.96 -17.86 -4.59
CA SER A 234 18.49 -16.68 -3.90
C SER A 234 18.40 -15.44 -4.76
N THR A 235 18.02 -14.32 -4.16
CA THR A 235 17.87 -13.02 -4.83
C THR A 235 18.26 -11.88 -3.87
N LEU A 236 18.86 -10.83 -4.43
CA LEU A 236 19.19 -9.60 -3.73
C LEU A 236 18.28 -8.48 -4.24
N ASP A 237 17.63 -7.75 -3.33
CA ASP A 237 16.78 -6.60 -3.61
C ASP A 237 15.83 -6.82 -4.79
N PRO A 238 14.97 -7.84 -4.77
CA PRO A 238 14.15 -8.18 -5.93
C PRO A 238 13.14 -7.06 -6.25
N VAL A 239 13.02 -6.76 -7.54
CA VAL A 239 12.15 -5.70 -8.09
C VAL A 239 11.07 -6.23 -9.04
N GLY A 240 10.93 -7.57 -9.12
CA GLY A 240 10.06 -8.22 -10.10
C GLY A 240 10.62 -8.18 -11.53
N PRO A 241 9.85 -8.63 -12.53
CA PRO A 241 10.25 -8.61 -13.93
C PRO A 241 10.19 -7.19 -14.53
N ASP A 242 10.90 -6.97 -15.63
CA ASP A 242 10.98 -5.67 -16.32
C ASP A 242 9.66 -5.25 -16.97
N SER A 243 8.76 -6.18 -17.24
CA SER A 243 7.47 -5.92 -17.88
C SER A 243 6.40 -6.89 -17.43
N GLY A 244 5.13 -6.49 -17.58
CA GLY A 244 3.97 -7.31 -17.26
C GLY A 244 2.67 -6.62 -17.65
N GLY A 245 1.55 -7.27 -17.37
CA GLY A 245 0.22 -6.73 -17.65
C GLY A 245 -0.41 -6.03 -16.42
N LYS A 246 0.01 -6.43 -15.22
CA LYS A 246 -0.56 -5.93 -13.96
C LYS A 246 0.52 -5.60 -12.96
N LYS A 247 0.25 -4.61 -12.11
CA LYS A 247 1.09 -4.22 -10.98
C LYS A 247 0.57 -4.84 -9.69
N VAL A 248 1.50 -5.18 -8.80
CA VAL A 248 1.17 -5.79 -7.51
C VAL A 248 0.47 -4.79 -6.60
N LEU A 249 -0.53 -5.29 -5.88
CA LEU A 249 -1.27 -4.60 -4.82
C LEU A 249 -1.20 -5.42 -3.53
N ARG A 250 -1.03 -4.74 -2.40
CA ARG A 250 -0.85 -5.37 -1.09
C ARG A 250 -1.77 -4.76 -0.03
N GLY A 251 -1.95 -5.45 1.10
CA GLY A 251 -2.54 -4.93 2.32
C GLY A 251 -4.04 -5.20 2.53
N GLY A 252 -4.82 -5.40 1.50
CA GLY A 252 -6.27 -5.47 1.63
C GLY A 252 -6.93 -4.08 1.68
N SER A 253 -8.25 -4.03 1.85
CA SER A 253 -8.96 -2.75 1.89
C SER A 253 -10.26 -2.79 2.68
N TRP A 254 -10.78 -1.61 3.00
CA TRP A 254 -12.08 -1.41 3.64
C TRP A 254 -13.25 -2.06 2.89
N LEU A 255 -13.13 -2.30 1.58
CA LEU A 255 -14.20 -2.88 0.76
C LEU A 255 -14.21 -4.41 0.79
N HIS A 256 -13.06 -5.08 1.00
CA HIS A 256 -12.95 -6.53 0.90
C HIS A 256 -13.48 -7.23 2.15
N GLY A 257 -14.41 -8.17 1.90
CA GLY A 257 -15.42 -8.68 2.83
C GLY A 257 -14.92 -9.32 4.12
N TRP A 258 -13.82 -10.09 4.10
CA TRP A 258 -13.40 -10.87 5.27
C TRP A 258 -12.00 -10.43 5.71
N ALA A 259 -11.77 -10.50 7.02
CA ALA A 259 -10.49 -10.20 7.64
C ALA A 259 -9.31 -10.92 6.96
N ILE A 260 -9.50 -12.18 6.58
CA ILE A 260 -8.48 -12.99 5.90
C ILE A 260 -7.89 -12.32 4.64
N TYR A 261 -8.63 -11.47 3.97
CA TYR A 261 -8.14 -10.76 2.76
C TYR A 261 -7.19 -9.59 3.06
N CYS A 262 -6.92 -9.30 4.33
CA CYS A 262 -5.98 -8.27 4.77
C CYS A 262 -4.66 -8.83 5.32
N GLY A 263 -4.41 -10.13 5.14
CA GLY A 263 -3.19 -10.79 5.59
C GLY A 263 -1.93 -10.27 4.87
N VAL A 264 -0.81 -10.19 5.61
CA VAL A 264 0.47 -9.67 5.09
C VAL A 264 1.05 -10.47 3.91
N ARG A 265 0.64 -11.72 3.76
CA ARG A 265 1.09 -12.63 2.68
C ARG A 265 0.25 -12.52 1.42
N LEU A 266 -0.94 -11.91 1.51
CA LEU A 266 -1.86 -11.88 0.38
C LEU A 266 -1.41 -10.89 -0.70
N ARG A 267 -1.53 -11.36 -1.93
CA ARG A 267 -1.16 -10.64 -3.14
C ARG A 267 -2.41 -10.42 -3.98
N LEU A 268 -2.57 -9.21 -4.46
CA LEU A 268 -3.52 -8.86 -5.51
C LEU A 268 -2.75 -8.17 -6.63
N SER A 269 -3.36 -8.01 -7.78
CA SER A 269 -2.79 -7.26 -8.89
C SER A 269 -3.88 -6.57 -9.68
N SER A 270 -3.52 -5.48 -10.34
CA SER A 270 -4.41 -4.74 -11.23
C SER A 270 -3.63 -4.10 -12.36
N GLU A 271 -4.32 -3.78 -13.45
CA GLU A 271 -3.75 -3.01 -14.54
C GLU A 271 -3.27 -1.63 -14.03
N PRO A 272 -2.09 -1.14 -14.46
CA PRO A 272 -1.47 0.06 -13.87
C PRO A 272 -2.28 1.35 -14.05
N GLN A 273 -3.20 1.40 -15.02
CA GLN A 273 -4.11 2.54 -15.22
C GLN A 273 -5.37 2.51 -14.36
N THR A 274 -5.62 1.40 -13.65
CA THR A 274 -6.81 1.27 -12.81
C THR A 274 -6.74 2.23 -11.63
N SER A 275 -7.83 2.93 -11.38
CA SER A 275 -8.00 3.79 -10.21
C SER A 275 -9.36 3.53 -9.58
N THR A 276 -9.39 3.15 -8.31
CA THR A 276 -10.61 2.86 -7.54
C THR A 276 -10.52 3.52 -6.17
N ASP A 277 -11.64 3.68 -5.51
CA ASP A 277 -11.76 4.29 -4.17
C ASP A 277 -11.17 3.44 -3.02
N TYR A 278 -10.48 2.36 -3.36
CA TYR A 278 -9.74 1.50 -2.43
C TYR A 278 -8.33 1.13 -2.91
N TYR A 279 -7.78 1.84 -3.93
CA TYR A 279 -6.37 1.75 -4.35
C TYR A 279 -5.64 3.06 -4.08
N GLY A 280 -4.55 2.98 -3.34
CA GLY A 280 -3.63 4.07 -3.06
C GLY A 280 -2.21 3.56 -2.91
N PHE A 281 -1.39 4.20 -2.09
CA PHE A 281 0.02 3.81 -1.98
C PHE A 281 0.69 4.38 -0.74
N ARG A 282 1.81 3.78 -0.39
CA ARG A 282 2.83 4.35 0.50
C ARG A 282 4.14 4.53 -0.23
N ILE A 283 5.07 5.27 0.34
CA ILE A 283 6.36 5.57 -0.26
C ILE A 283 7.51 4.93 0.49
N ALA A 284 8.54 4.60 -0.27
CA ALA A 284 9.82 4.10 0.22
C ALA A 284 10.99 4.97 -0.27
N ARG A 285 12.18 4.74 0.26
CA ARG A 285 13.45 5.30 -0.20
C ARG A 285 14.57 4.31 0.04
N SER A 286 15.47 4.20 -0.92
CA SER A 286 16.78 3.56 -0.69
C SER A 286 17.61 4.41 0.27
N LYS A 287 18.48 3.78 1.08
CA LYS A 287 19.42 4.49 1.96
C LYS A 287 20.70 4.86 1.25
#